data_f4de31352b98e36d1863c89bcb3cef0d
#
_entry.id   f4de31352b98e36d1863c89bcb3cef0d
#
_cell.length_a   1.000
_cell.length_b   1.000
_cell.length_c   1.000
_cell.angle_alpha   90.00
_cell.angle_beta   90.00
_cell.angle_gamma   90.00
#
_symmetry.space_group_name_H-M   'P 1'
#
loop_
_entity.id
_entity.type
_entity.pdbx_description
1 polymer ?
#
loop_
_entity_poly.entity_id
_entity_poly.type
_entity_poly.pdbx_seq_one_letter_code
_entity_poly.pdbx_strand_id
1 'polypeptide(L)'
;MIPKATINDLDCNHFLVHLNFENMLERLESLVHYHDSPVATISYLVHSMLSEQINEHGYKVSVSGTSADELFTGYFDHFNLHLYEMRDHPEFEKYIDDWQEHTGNFVRNPYLKNPKLYFEDQSVRAHNHLNSDEFASFLTEDYSIEITEENYSNSLLRNRMLNELFHEVTPGILHEDDLNSMQ
;
A
#
# COMPACT_ATOMS: atom_id res chain seq x y z
N MET A 1 1.98 -9.58 -16.60
CA MET A 1 2.55 -9.35 -17.95
C MET A 1 3.63 -8.27 -17.98
N ILE A 2 3.57 -7.26 -17.14
CA ILE A 2 4.62 -6.24 -16.97
C ILE A 2 6.01 -6.83 -16.67
N PRO A 3 6.16 -7.85 -15.80
CA PRO A 3 7.48 -8.38 -15.47
C PRO A 3 8.30 -8.87 -16.66
N LYS A 4 7.66 -9.48 -17.68
CA LYS A 4 8.40 -10.01 -18.84
C LYS A 4 9.06 -8.94 -19.71
N ALA A 5 8.39 -7.79 -19.88
CA ALA A 5 8.96 -6.67 -20.62
C ALA A 5 10.19 -6.11 -19.89
N THR A 6 10.03 -5.84 -18.59
CA THR A 6 11.12 -5.32 -17.75
C THR A 6 12.32 -6.26 -17.69
N ILE A 7 12.10 -7.57 -17.57
CA ILE A 7 13.19 -8.58 -17.56
C ILE A 7 13.95 -8.59 -18.87
N ASN A 8 13.24 -8.53 -20.01
CA ASN A 8 13.87 -8.51 -21.32
C ASN A 8 14.71 -7.24 -21.53
N ASP A 9 14.25 -6.10 -20.98
CA ASP A 9 14.95 -4.83 -21.11
C ASP A 9 16.19 -4.73 -20.21
N LEU A 10 16.17 -5.38 -19.04
CA LEU A 10 17.25 -5.29 -18.06
C LEU A 10 18.35 -6.34 -18.22
N ASP A 11 18.16 -7.36 -19.07
CA ASP A 11 19.10 -8.47 -19.28
C ASP A 11 19.65 -9.05 -17.96
N CYS A 12 18.75 -9.30 -17.00
CA CYS A 12 19.10 -9.79 -15.67
C CYS A 12 18.60 -11.22 -15.43
N ASN A 13 19.25 -11.92 -14.49
CA ASN A 13 18.75 -13.19 -14.00
C ASN A 13 17.40 -12.96 -13.29
N HIS A 14 16.44 -13.81 -13.58
CA HIS A 14 15.10 -13.71 -13.04
C HIS A 14 14.65 -15.02 -12.44
N PHE A 15 14.14 -14.94 -11.21
CA PHE A 15 13.52 -16.06 -10.51
C PHE A 15 12.03 -15.76 -10.31
N LEU A 16 11.19 -16.69 -10.70
CA LEU A 16 9.75 -16.58 -10.50
C LEU A 16 9.34 -17.45 -9.32
N VAL A 17 8.84 -16.82 -8.26
CA VAL A 17 8.30 -17.51 -7.10
C VAL A 17 6.82 -17.76 -7.32
N HIS A 18 6.42 -19.03 -7.33
CA HIS A 18 5.03 -19.44 -7.39
C HIS A 18 4.47 -19.60 -5.98
N LEU A 19 3.42 -18.85 -5.68
CA LEU A 19 2.74 -18.98 -4.40
C LEU A 19 1.97 -20.30 -4.36
N ASN A 20 2.23 -21.11 -3.34
CA ASN A 20 1.44 -22.27 -3.00
C ASN A 20 0.71 -22.01 -1.68
N PHE A 21 -0.62 -22.11 -1.70
CA PHE A 21 -1.48 -21.84 -0.56
C PHE A 21 -1.96 -23.13 0.17
N GLU A 22 -1.42 -24.30 -0.18
CA GLU A 22 -1.83 -25.57 0.45
C GLU A 22 -1.67 -25.56 1.97
N ASN A 23 -0.57 -24.95 2.47
CA ASN A 23 -0.27 -24.84 3.91
C ASN A 23 -0.36 -23.39 4.41
N MET A 24 -1.24 -22.58 3.83
CA MET A 24 -1.31 -21.15 4.12
C MET A 24 -1.59 -20.85 5.59
N LEU A 25 -2.51 -21.57 6.23
CA LEU A 25 -2.86 -21.37 7.64
C LEU A 25 -1.72 -21.76 8.57
N GLU A 26 -1.05 -22.88 8.31
CA GLU A 26 0.10 -23.32 9.10
C GLU A 26 1.27 -22.33 8.97
N ARG A 27 1.51 -21.81 7.77
CA ARG A 27 2.52 -20.77 7.52
C ARG A 27 2.16 -19.46 8.22
N LEU A 28 0.90 -19.06 8.18
CA LEU A 28 0.44 -17.85 8.87
C LEU A 28 0.57 -18.00 10.39
N GLU A 29 0.20 -19.15 10.95
CA GLU A 29 0.38 -19.45 12.37
C GLU A 29 1.86 -19.39 12.78
N SER A 30 2.73 -19.99 11.97
CA SER A 30 4.19 -19.93 12.19
C SER A 30 4.72 -18.49 12.13
N LEU A 31 4.23 -17.69 11.19
CA LEU A 31 4.64 -16.29 11.04
C LEU A 31 4.19 -15.44 12.24
N VAL A 32 2.93 -15.57 12.66
CA VAL A 32 2.40 -14.90 13.86
C VAL A 32 3.17 -15.29 15.10
N HIS A 33 3.53 -16.57 15.23
CA HIS A 33 4.35 -17.07 16.34
C HIS A 33 5.75 -16.46 16.34
N TYR A 34 6.36 -16.34 15.16
CA TYR A 34 7.70 -15.78 15.03
C TYR A 34 7.73 -14.28 15.30
N HIS A 35 6.73 -13.54 14.79
CA HIS A 35 6.60 -12.10 15.02
C HIS A 35 6.16 -11.75 16.45
N ASP A 36 5.62 -12.72 17.20
CA ASP A 36 4.96 -12.51 18.50
C ASP A 36 3.89 -11.41 18.46
N SER A 37 3.25 -11.26 17.31
CA SER A 37 2.24 -10.24 17.04
C SER A 37 1.33 -10.65 15.86
N PRO A 38 0.13 -10.09 15.75
CA PRO A 38 -0.69 -10.24 14.57
C PRO A 38 0.01 -9.67 13.33
N VAL A 39 -0.14 -10.35 12.20
CA VAL A 39 0.36 -9.89 10.90
C VAL A 39 -0.63 -8.87 10.32
N ALA A 40 -0.16 -7.67 10.00
CA ALA A 40 -1.01 -6.55 9.62
C ALA A 40 -1.81 -6.81 8.33
N THR A 41 -1.22 -7.47 7.34
CA THR A 41 -1.91 -7.88 6.10
C THR A 41 -1.39 -9.21 5.58
N ILE A 42 -2.20 -9.92 4.81
CA ILE A 42 -1.80 -11.18 4.16
C ILE A 42 -0.60 -11.02 3.21
N SER A 43 -0.30 -9.80 2.76
CA SER A 43 0.85 -9.52 1.93
C SER A 43 2.16 -9.89 2.62
N TYR A 44 2.26 -9.78 3.94
CA TYR A 44 3.47 -10.14 4.67
C TYR A 44 3.73 -11.66 4.69
N LEU A 45 2.69 -12.48 4.61
CA LEU A 45 2.87 -13.91 4.36
C LEU A 45 3.53 -14.16 2.98
N VAL A 46 3.15 -13.39 1.98
CA VAL A 46 3.78 -13.46 0.65
C VAL A 46 5.24 -12.99 0.71
N HIS A 47 5.51 -11.91 1.46
CA HIS A 47 6.88 -11.41 1.68
C HIS A 47 7.75 -12.42 2.42
N SER A 48 7.22 -13.14 3.41
CA SER A 48 7.97 -14.21 4.10
C SER A 48 8.35 -15.35 3.14
N MET A 49 7.43 -15.75 2.25
CA MET A 49 7.73 -16.76 1.23
C MET A 49 8.79 -16.29 0.23
N LEU A 50 8.79 -14.99 -0.11
CA LEU A 50 9.81 -14.40 -0.96
C LEU A 50 11.17 -14.38 -0.24
N SER A 51 11.21 -14.01 1.03
CA SER A 51 12.44 -14.01 1.85
C SER A 51 13.03 -15.40 1.98
N GLU A 52 12.21 -16.43 2.19
CA GLU A 52 12.63 -17.83 2.16
C GLU A 52 13.32 -18.19 0.83
N GLN A 53 12.72 -17.82 -0.30
CA GLN A 53 13.30 -18.08 -1.62
C GLN A 53 14.60 -17.32 -1.89
N ILE A 54 14.70 -16.08 -1.42
CA ILE A 54 15.93 -15.28 -1.50
C ILE A 54 17.06 -15.98 -0.73
N ASN A 55 16.75 -16.48 0.47
CA ASN A 55 17.69 -17.22 1.30
C ASN A 55 18.11 -18.57 0.68
N GLU A 56 17.17 -19.34 0.13
CA GLU A 56 17.43 -20.61 -0.56
C GLU A 56 18.37 -20.44 -1.77
N HIS A 57 18.28 -19.31 -2.47
CA HIS A 57 19.20 -18.97 -3.56
C HIS A 57 20.55 -18.41 -3.08
N GLY A 58 20.78 -18.35 -1.76
CA GLY A 58 22.04 -17.94 -1.17
C GLY A 58 22.28 -16.43 -1.10
N TYR A 59 21.26 -15.61 -1.39
CA TYR A 59 21.36 -14.17 -1.21
C TYR A 59 21.15 -13.77 0.26
N LYS A 60 21.90 -12.79 0.71
CA LYS A 60 21.85 -12.26 2.08
C LYS A 60 21.35 -10.82 2.15
N VAL A 61 21.22 -10.17 1.02
CA VAL A 61 20.76 -8.79 0.91
C VAL A 61 19.77 -8.70 -0.23
N SER A 62 18.62 -8.10 0.02
CA SER A 62 17.63 -7.76 -1.00
C SER A 62 17.39 -6.25 -1.04
N VAL A 63 17.03 -5.75 -2.21
CA VAL A 63 16.61 -4.36 -2.39
C VAL A 63 15.20 -4.40 -2.95
N SER A 64 14.27 -3.77 -2.25
CA SER A 64 12.86 -3.72 -2.62
C SER A 64 12.43 -2.33 -3.09
N GLY A 65 11.25 -2.24 -3.70
CA GLY A 65 10.60 -0.99 -4.07
C GLY A 65 9.73 -0.40 -2.96
N THR A 66 9.88 -0.85 -1.72
CA THR A 66 9.12 -0.38 -0.57
C THR A 66 9.28 1.13 -0.38
N SER A 67 8.21 1.80 -0.03
CA SER A 67 8.13 3.27 0.17
C SER A 67 8.27 4.12 -1.12
N ALA A 68 8.21 3.51 -2.29
CA ALA A 68 8.23 4.27 -3.54
C ALA A 68 6.95 5.10 -3.73
N ASP A 69 5.80 4.56 -3.35
CA ASP A 69 4.51 5.23 -3.48
C ASP A 69 4.41 6.45 -2.55
N GLU A 70 4.95 6.35 -1.33
CA GLU A 70 4.99 7.43 -0.36
C GLU A 70 5.97 8.54 -0.74
N LEU A 71 7.02 8.21 -1.53
CA LEU A 71 8.02 9.18 -1.98
C LEU A 71 7.67 9.84 -3.33
N PHE A 72 7.08 9.09 -4.27
CA PHE A 72 6.92 9.50 -5.66
C PHE A 72 5.47 9.52 -6.14
N THR A 73 4.52 9.30 -5.25
CA THR A 73 3.11 9.01 -5.53
C THR A 73 2.87 7.66 -6.20
N GLY A 74 1.72 7.04 -5.95
CA GLY A 74 1.38 5.72 -6.52
C GLY A 74 0.01 5.25 -6.08
N TYR A 75 -0.45 5.64 -4.89
CA TYR A 75 -1.77 5.26 -4.39
C TYR A 75 -2.89 6.00 -5.13
N PHE A 76 -4.06 5.38 -5.24
CA PHE A 76 -5.19 5.98 -5.94
C PHE A 76 -5.72 7.26 -5.29
N ASP A 77 -5.61 7.40 -3.98
CA ASP A 77 -5.95 8.64 -3.28
C ASP A 77 -4.98 9.78 -3.62
N HIS A 78 -3.70 9.49 -3.88
CA HIS A 78 -2.73 10.49 -4.34
C HIS A 78 -3.17 11.15 -5.65
N PHE A 79 -3.75 10.38 -6.58
CA PHE A 79 -4.28 10.95 -7.83
C PHE A 79 -5.46 11.89 -7.56
N ASN A 80 -6.35 11.51 -6.64
CA ASN A 80 -7.49 12.36 -6.27
C ASN A 80 -7.04 13.61 -5.51
N LEU A 81 -6.05 13.50 -4.62
CA LEU A 81 -5.42 14.65 -3.96
C LEU A 81 -4.72 15.57 -4.96
N HIS A 82 -4.02 15.00 -5.96
CA HIS A 82 -3.43 15.78 -7.03
C HIS A 82 -4.48 16.57 -7.81
N LEU A 83 -5.62 15.98 -8.16
CA LEU A 83 -6.71 16.69 -8.80
C LEU A 83 -7.21 17.87 -7.95
N TYR A 84 -7.32 17.68 -6.63
CA TYR A 84 -7.67 18.78 -5.74
C TYR A 84 -6.63 19.91 -5.78
N GLU A 85 -5.35 19.60 -5.79
CA GLU A 85 -4.26 20.58 -5.91
C GLU A 85 -4.33 21.38 -7.23
N MET A 86 -4.74 20.71 -8.31
CA MET A 86 -4.83 21.28 -9.65
C MET A 86 -6.16 22.00 -9.95
N ARG A 87 -7.08 22.12 -8.99
CA ARG A 87 -8.44 22.63 -9.17
C ARG A 87 -8.54 24.03 -9.82
N ASP A 88 -7.55 24.87 -9.58
CA ASP A 88 -7.49 26.24 -10.11
C ASP A 88 -6.64 26.34 -11.41
N HIS A 89 -6.14 25.22 -11.93
CA HIS A 89 -5.35 25.20 -13.15
C HIS A 89 -6.23 25.39 -14.40
N PRO A 90 -5.79 26.17 -15.40
CA PRO A 90 -6.59 26.43 -16.63
C PRO A 90 -7.00 25.16 -17.40
N GLU A 91 -6.21 24.08 -17.30
CA GLU A 91 -6.47 22.80 -17.98
C GLU A 91 -7.10 21.76 -17.03
N PHE A 92 -7.74 22.18 -15.94
CA PHE A 92 -8.25 21.25 -14.92
C PHE A 92 -9.19 20.18 -15.48
N GLU A 93 -10.09 20.57 -16.40
CA GLU A 93 -11.01 19.60 -17.03
C GLU A 93 -10.26 18.50 -17.79
N LYS A 94 -9.14 18.82 -18.43
CA LYS A 94 -8.28 17.82 -19.06
C LYS A 94 -7.70 16.83 -18.05
N TYR A 95 -7.29 17.30 -16.86
CA TYR A 95 -6.79 16.39 -15.83
C TYR A 95 -7.88 15.44 -15.31
N ILE A 96 -9.14 15.89 -15.23
CA ILE A 96 -10.27 15.04 -14.90
C ILE A 96 -10.49 13.98 -15.99
N ASP A 97 -10.44 14.38 -17.27
CA ASP A 97 -10.58 13.44 -18.40
C ASP A 97 -9.44 12.41 -18.41
N ASP A 98 -8.19 12.85 -18.26
CA ASP A 98 -7.02 11.98 -18.17
C ASP A 98 -7.13 11.02 -16.98
N TRP A 99 -7.61 11.51 -15.83
CA TRP A 99 -7.85 10.65 -14.65
C TRP A 99 -8.92 9.59 -14.97
N GLN A 100 -10.02 9.97 -15.60
CA GLN A 100 -11.10 9.05 -15.93
C GLN A 100 -10.63 7.96 -16.91
N GLU A 101 -9.83 8.33 -17.91
CA GLU A 101 -9.31 7.41 -18.92
C GLU A 101 -8.25 6.47 -18.37
N HIS A 102 -7.28 6.99 -17.59
CA HIS A 102 -6.08 6.26 -17.22
C HIS A 102 -6.07 5.72 -15.80
N THR A 103 -6.92 6.22 -14.91
CA THR A 103 -6.95 5.85 -13.49
C THR A 103 -8.32 5.31 -13.06
N GLY A 104 -9.38 6.03 -13.29
CA GLY A 104 -10.71 5.76 -12.76
C GLY A 104 -11.25 4.35 -13.06
N ASN A 105 -10.92 3.81 -14.24
CA ASN A 105 -11.31 2.46 -14.64
C ASN A 105 -10.60 1.34 -13.86
N PHE A 106 -9.46 1.63 -13.24
CA PHE A 106 -8.67 0.66 -12.46
C PHE A 106 -8.98 0.73 -10.96
N VAL A 107 -9.59 1.82 -10.48
CA VAL A 107 -9.93 2.01 -9.07
C VAL A 107 -11.00 1.02 -8.66
N ARG A 108 -10.68 0.16 -7.68
CA ARG A 108 -11.64 -0.81 -7.12
C ARG A 108 -12.31 -0.29 -5.85
N ASN A 109 -11.63 0.55 -5.10
CA ASN A 109 -12.15 1.14 -3.87
C ASN A 109 -13.31 2.10 -4.20
N PRO A 110 -14.53 1.88 -3.70
CA PRO A 110 -15.71 2.68 -4.07
C PRO A 110 -15.59 4.16 -3.71
N TYR A 111 -14.91 4.48 -2.60
CA TYR A 111 -14.69 5.87 -2.18
C TYR A 111 -13.77 6.63 -3.14
N LEU A 112 -12.73 5.97 -3.64
CA LEU A 112 -11.74 6.59 -4.52
C LEU A 112 -12.18 6.70 -5.98
N LYS A 113 -13.34 6.12 -6.33
CA LYS A 113 -13.93 6.28 -7.67
C LYS A 113 -14.44 7.69 -7.95
N ASN A 114 -14.65 8.51 -6.92
CA ASN A 114 -14.99 9.90 -7.08
C ASN A 114 -13.72 10.75 -7.20
N PRO A 115 -13.38 11.29 -8.40
CA PRO A 115 -12.19 12.11 -8.58
C PRO A 115 -12.25 13.42 -7.78
N LYS A 116 -13.44 13.83 -7.37
CA LYS A 116 -13.67 15.05 -6.57
C LYS A 116 -13.85 14.77 -5.07
N LEU A 117 -13.47 13.62 -4.58
CA LEU A 117 -13.61 13.22 -3.18
C LEU A 117 -13.11 14.31 -2.22
N TYR A 118 -11.91 14.80 -2.43
CA TYR A 118 -11.26 15.81 -1.56
C TYR A 118 -11.74 17.24 -1.78
N PHE A 119 -12.60 17.48 -2.76
CA PHE A 119 -13.31 18.77 -2.91
C PHE A 119 -14.47 18.88 -1.94
N GLU A 120 -15.07 17.76 -1.57
CA GLU A 120 -16.18 17.67 -0.64
C GLU A 120 -15.69 17.62 0.81
N ASP A 121 -14.69 16.80 1.08
CA ASP A 121 -14.07 16.66 2.40
C ASP A 121 -12.58 16.34 2.27
N GLN A 122 -11.73 17.28 2.67
CA GLN A 122 -10.28 17.15 2.62
C GLN A 122 -9.72 16.19 3.66
N SER A 123 -10.50 15.91 4.73
CA SER A 123 -10.08 15.05 5.84
C SER A 123 -10.50 13.59 5.67
N VAL A 124 -11.20 13.25 4.58
CA VAL A 124 -11.76 11.91 4.40
C VAL A 124 -10.69 10.83 4.37
N ARG A 125 -10.90 9.80 5.19
CA ARG A 125 -10.04 8.61 5.34
C ARG A 125 -10.84 7.30 5.24
N ALA A 126 -12.14 7.38 4.91
CA ALA A 126 -13.02 6.21 4.85
C ALA A 126 -12.55 5.12 3.89
N HIS A 127 -11.75 5.48 2.88
CA HIS A 127 -11.16 4.53 1.95
C HIS A 127 -10.17 3.56 2.60
N ASN A 128 -9.61 3.88 3.76
CA ASN A 128 -8.71 3.00 4.50
C ASN A 128 -9.44 1.90 5.27
N HIS A 129 -10.75 2.05 5.51
CA HIS A 129 -11.54 1.20 6.40
C HIS A 129 -12.85 0.77 5.72
N LEU A 130 -12.75 -0.08 4.68
CA LEU A 130 -13.89 -0.45 3.84
C LEU A 130 -15.01 -1.21 4.57
N ASN A 131 -14.66 -2.09 5.52
CA ASN A 131 -15.58 -2.96 6.24
C ASN A 131 -15.36 -2.89 7.75
N SER A 132 -15.16 -1.70 8.29
CA SER A 132 -14.89 -1.51 9.72
C SER A 132 -16.00 -2.06 10.62
N ASP A 133 -17.27 -1.87 10.25
CA ASP A 133 -18.42 -2.35 11.03
C ASP A 133 -18.50 -3.87 11.06
N GLU A 134 -18.24 -4.54 9.92
CA GLU A 134 -18.17 -5.99 9.84
C GLU A 134 -17.00 -6.51 10.68
N PHE A 135 -15.82 -5.90 10.55
CA PHE A 135 -14.64 -6.27 11.34
C PHE A 135 -14.89 -6.07 12.84
N ALA A 136 -15.50 -4.97 13.26
CA ALA A 136 -15.85 -4.71 14.65
C ALA A 136 -16.73 -5.80 15.25
N SER A 137 -17.58 -6.45 14.45
CA SER A 137 -18.43 -7.56 14.91
C SER A 137 -17.67 -8.80 15.40
N PHE A 138 -16.41 -8.95 15.01
CA PHE A 138 -15.52 -10.05 15.44
C PHE A 138 -14.66 -9.68 16.64
N LEU A 139 -14.64 -8.42 17.06
CA LEU A 139 -13.85 -7.96 18.21
C LEU A 139 -14.62 -8.18 19.50
N THR A 140 -13.90 -8.46 20.59
CA THR A 140 -14.46 -8.62 21.93
C THR A 140 -14.67 -7.29 22.66
N GLU A 141 -14.00 -6.25 22.17
CA GLU A 141 -14.06 -4.89 22.71
C GLU A 141 -14.22 -3.90 21.57
N ASP A 142 -14.90 -2.78 21.84
CA ASP A 142 -14.99 -1.68 20.90
C ASP A 142 -13.62 -1.04 20.72
N TYR A 143 -13.17 -0.97 19.46
CA TYR A 143 -11.91 -0.38 19.12
C TYR A 143 -12.11 0.73 18.09
N SER A 144 -11.77 1.94 18.44
CA SER A 144 -11.75 3.06 17.50
C SER A 144 -10.34 3.61 17.38
N ILE A 145 -9.86 3.73 16.15
CA ILE A 145 -8.62 4.44 15.86
C ILE A 145 -9.00 5.83 15.35
N GLU A 146 -8.51 6.86 16.01
CA GLU A 146 -8.51 8.20 15.46
C GLU A 146 -7.20 8.38 14.67
N ILE A 147 -7.30 8.51 13.34
CA ILE A 147 -6.15 8.80 12.50
C ILE A 147 -5.91 10.30 12.56
N THR A 148 -4.82 10.70 13.19
CA THR A 148 -4.38 12.10 13.26
C THR A 148 -3.20 12.30 12.32
N GLU A 149 -3.30 13.29 11.43
CA GLU A 149 -2.18 13.68 10.55
C GLU A 149 -1.36 14.79 11.21
N GLU A 150 -0.04 14.65 11.15
CA GLU A 150 0.88 15.74 11.43
C GLU A 150 0.86 16.75 10.27
N ASN A 151 1.04 18.02 10.55
CA ASN A 151 1.01 19.06 9.54
C ASN A 151 2.42 19.42 9.07
N TYR A 152 2.84 18.81 7.97
CA TYR A 152 4.15 19.01 7.33
C TYR A 152 4.11 20.03 6.19
N SER A 153 2.95 20.22 5.56
CA SER A 153 2.84 20.98 4.31
C SER A 153 1.45 21.58 4.13
N ASN A 154 1.38 22.73 3.43
CA ASN A 154 0.11 23.30 2.98
C ASN A 154 -0.49 22.54 1.77
N SER A 155 0.28 21.71 1.09
CA SER A 155 -0.22 20.80 0.06
C SER A 155 -0.80 19.56 0.72
N LEU A 156 -2.07 19.25 0.43
CA LEU A 156 -2.72 18.06 0.98
C LEU A 156 -2.05 16.77 0.52
N LEU A 157 -1.69 16.69 -0.76
CA LEU A 157 -0.99 15.54 -1.32
C LEU A 157 0.35 15.32 -0.61
N ARG A 158 1.16 16.37 -0.52
CA ARG A 158 2.47 16.26 0.13
C ARG A 158 2.34 15.96 1.61
N ASN A 159 1.35 16.53 2.28
CA ASN A 159 1.09 16.24 3.69
C ASN A 159 0.72 14.76 3.90
N ARG A 160 -0.16 14.22 3.04
CA ARG A 160 -0.54 12.81 3.05
C ARG A 160 0.67 11.91 2.86
N MET A 161 1.47 12.12 1.82
CA MET A 161 2.68 11.34 1.54
C MET A 161 3.66 11.34 2.71
N LEU A 162 3.85 12.47 3.39
CA LEU A 162 4.76 12.55 4.55
C LEU A 162 4.22 11.83 5.78
N ASN A 163 2.90 11.85 6.00
CA ASN A 163 2.28 11.06 7.07
C ASN A 163 2.39 9.56 6.80
N GLU A 164 2.14 9.12 5.58
CA GLU A 164 2.32 7.72 5.16
C GLU A 164 3.77 7.27 5.31
N LEU A 165 4.72 8.12 4.90
CA LEU A 165 6.15 7.82 4.98
C LEU A 165 6.65 7.70 6.43
N PHE A 166 6.22 8.58 7.33
CA PHE A 166 6.80 8.67 8.66
C PHE A 166 5.96 8.03 9.77
N HIS A 167 4.65 7.89 9.60
CA HIS A 167 3.76 7.52 10.69
C HIS A 167 2.83 6.34 10.39
N GLU A 168 2.50 6.08 9.14
CA GLU A 168 1.43 5.13 8.82
C GLU A 168 1.95 3.89 8.09
N VAL A 169 2.30 4.04 6.83
CA VAL A 169 2.56 2.91 5.92
C VAL A 169 3.98 2.39 6.05
N THR A 170 4.96 3.26 5.80
CA THR A 170 6.38 2.86 5.74
C THR A 170 6.90 2.27 7.05
N PRO A 171 6.64 2.83 8.24
CA PRO A 171 7.11 2.24 9.49
C PRO A 171 6.58 0.83 9.71
N GLY A 172 5.30 0.60 9.40
CA GLY A 172 4.69 -0.74 9.50
C GLY A 172 5.32 -1.75 8.54
N ILE A 173 5.47 -1.36 7.27
CA ILE A 173 6.08 -2.23 6.26
C ILE A 173 7.54 -2.58 6.62
N LEU A 174 8.34 -1.58 7.01
CA LEU A 174 9.74 -1.82 7.38
C LEU A 174 9.87 -2.73 8.58
N HIS A 175 9.00 -2.60 9.58
CA HIS A 175 8.98 -3.48 10.74
C HIS A 175 8.66 -4.94 10.34
N GLU A 176 7.62 -5.16 9.57
CA GLU A 176 7.21 -6.49 9.12
C GLU A 176 8.23 -7.13 8.17
N ASP A 177 8.81 -6.35 7.26
CA ASP A 177 9.83 -6.85 6.33
C ASP A 177 11.14 -7.18 7.06
N ASP A 178 11.51 -6.42 8.09
CA ASP A 178 12.66 -6.74 8.94
C ASP A 178 12.46 -8.08 9.64
N LEU A 179 11.32 -8.30 10.28
CA LEU A 179 10.96 -9.57 10.92
C LEU A 179 10.96 -10.72 9.90
N ASN A 180 10.36 -10.54 8.73
CA ASN A 180 10.33 -11.55 7.67
C ASN A 180 11.73 -11.92 7.16
N SER A 181 12.65 -10.96 7.15
CA SER A 181 14.02 -11.18 6.66
C SER A 181 14.92 -11.94 7.64
N MET A 182 14.53 -11.98 8.92
CA MET A 182 15.27 -12.61 10.00
C MET A 182 14.78 -14.02 10.34
N GLN A 183 13.70 -14.49 9.75
CA GLN A 183 13.07 -15.80 9.96
C GLN A 183 13.90 -16.99 9.40
#